data_6655a608edcf648d7914547a1759fc3d
#
_entry.id   6655a608edcf648d7914547a1759fc3d
#
_cell.length_a   1.000
_cell.length_b   1.000
_cell.length_c   1.000
_cell.angle_alpha   90.00
_cell.angle_beta   90.00
_cell.angle_gamma   90.00
#
_symmetry.space_group_name_H-M   'P 1'
#
loop_
_entity.id
_entity.type
_entity.pdbx_description
1 polymer ?
#
loop_
_entity_poly.entity_id
_entity_poly.type
_entity_poly.pdbx_seq_one_letter_code
_entity_poly.pdbx_strand_id
1 'polypeptide(L)'
;MLELAKLPVFCLCAGLVGFCLKFWTQYMVDFRKRKAHGCEPMPSYPQWDPIFGLDLVLSQWEALKGHYYIPWLRQMHNQHPKTFSTKFLGTRQIYTIEPENLKAMTALVWRDFGISPLRRFRNYGHPFADKGVNTVDGEDWVFSRFLIKPFFNRDVYTSTERLRPYADHFLQLLPPDGQTFNVQPYLQRWFLDVTTDFIFGAPMDALSYPDRARITWAMLDVLRGIRMRIQMWKAYKLLDWNWWIRAVYSVHDYVDGHITRAYEEIEERKTRLEAGEEVGPERKDLLWHMASHCPDREELRSQLCLLLVPNNDTTSIFISNCIWHLARHPDAWAKCREEVRAHGDSPITFEALRSMKFINGVLNETHRLTPNNVTQVRSCLQDTTLPLGGGPDGKSPIFVRKGDMVQVTKTVLQRDPTYWGEDADEFRPERWLNAKHFWNFVPFGGGPRRCPAQMMVMTEAAYMLVRLAQIYSRIESRDSNPYTAVMRVGPSNKTGVLVALYK
;
A
#
# COMPACT_ATOMS: atom_id res chain seq x y z
N MET A 1 -14.65 60.57 -5.11
CA MET A 1 -13.50 59.61 -5.09
C MET A 1 -13.19 59.02 -3.72
N LEU A 2 -13.33 59.75 -2.61
CA LEU A 2 -13.03 59.20 -1.26
C LEU A 2 -14.06 58.13 -0.75
N GLU A 3 -15.28 58.11 -1.23
CA GLU A 3 -16.30 57.12 -0.81
C GLU A 3 -16.15 55.77 -1.53
N LEU A 4 -15.68 55.77 -2.77
CA LEU A 4 -15.41 54.53 -3.52
C LEU A 4 -14.20 53.75 -2.99
N ALA A 5 -13.25 54.42 -2.29
CA ALA A 5 -12.13 53.73 -1.63
C ALA A 5 -12.47 53.09 -0.28
N LYS A 6 -13.59 53.48 0.34
CA LYS A 6 -14.04 52.91 1.62
C LYS A 6 -14.74 51.59 1.48
N LEU A 7 -15.39 51.33 0.34
CA LEU A 7 -16.14 50.10 0.07
C LEU A 7 -15.27 48.81 0.10
N PRO A 8 -14.09 48.76 -0.58
CA PRO A 8 -13.23 47.59 -0.52
C PRO A 8 -12.63 47.34 0.89
N VAL A 9 -12.31 48.42 1.63
CA VAL A 9 -11.83 48.30 3.00
C VAL A 9 -12.93 47.76 3.93
N PHE A 10 -14.15 48.25 3.80
CA PHE A 10 -15.31 47.73 4.56
C PHE A 10 -15.59 46.28 4.25
N CYS A 11 -15.57 45.88 2.98
CA CYS A 11 -15.75 44.50 2.56
C CYS A 11 -14.63 43.57 3.11
N LEU A 12 -13.39 44.07 3.13
CA LEU A 12 -12.25 43.35 3.70
C LEU A 12 -12.39 43.16 5.23
N CYS A 13 -12.78 44.23 5.95
CA CYS A 13 -13.02 44.18 7.39
C CYS A 13 -14.20 43.28 7.74
N ALA A 14 -15.31 43.38 7.02
CA ALA A 14 -16.47 42.52 7.20
C ALA A 14 -16.12 41.03 6.92
N GLY A 15 -15.32 40.78 5.87
CA GLY A 15 -14.80 39.44 5.57
C GLY A 15 -13.90 38.89 6.68
N LEU A 16 -12.99 39.70 7.21
CA LEU A 16 -12.14 39.32 8.35
C LEU A 16 -12.94 39.04 9.61
N VAL A 17 -13.90 39.89 9.95
CA VAL A 17 -14.79 39.67 11.11
C VAL A 17 -15.60 38.40 10.93
N GLY A 18 -16.20 38.18 9.77
CA GLY A 18 -16.92 36.95 9.45
C GLY A 18 -16.03 35.70 9.56
N PHE A 19 -14.79 35.78 9.09
CA PHE A 19 -13.79 34.73 9.22
C PHE A 19 -13.44 34.43 10.69
N CYS A 20 -13.14 35.49 11.47
CA CYS A 20 -12.85 35.35 12.91
C CYS A 20 -14.04 34.74 13.70
N LEU A 21 -15.26 35.20 13.42
CA LEU A 21 -16.46 34.68 14.02
C LEU A 21 -16.68 33.19 13.68
N LYS A 22 -16.48 32.81 12.43
CA LYS A 22 -16.55 31.41 12.00
C LYS A 22 -15.51 30.54 12.71
N PHE A 23 -14.30 31.05 12.82
CA PHE A 23 -13.21 30.35 13.52
C PHE A 23 -13.51 30.18 15.03
N TRP A 24 -14.01 31.26 15.65
CA TRP A 24 -14.37 31.23 17.08
C TRP A 24 -15.57 30.31 17.37
N THR A 25 -16.61 30.38 16.55
CA THR A 25 -17.77 29.48 16.68
C THR A 25 -17.37 28.01 16.51
N GLN A 26 -16.53 27.70 15.52
CA GLN A 26 -16.01 26.35 15.30
C GLN A 26 -15.18 25.88 16.52
N TYR A 27 -14.31 26.75 17.04
CA TYR A 27 -13.52 26.45 18.23
C TYR A 27 -14.41 26.14 19.45
N MET A 28 -15.45 26.93 19.69
CA MET A 28 -16.38 26.70 20.78
C MET A 28 -17.20 25.42 20.65
N VAL A 29 -17.62 25.09 19.40
CA VAL A 29 -18.29 23.83 19.12
C VAL A 29 -17.34 22.65 19.41
N ASP A 30 -16.12 22.72 18.92
CA ASP A 30 -15.10 21.69 19.13
C ASP A 30 -14.75 21.53 20.61
N PHE A 31 -14.64 22.63 21.34
CA PHE A 31 -14.40 22.62 22.78
C PHE A 31 -15.53 21.90 23.54
N ARG A 32 -16.80 22.24 23.25
CA ARG A 32 -17.96 21.60 23.85
C ARG A 32 -18.03 20.12 23.55
N LYS A 33 -17.87 19.74 22.30
CA LYS A 33 -17.88 18.34 21.84
C LYS A 33 -16.74 17.54 22.49
N ARG A 34 -15.52 18.08 22.49
CA ARG A 34 -14.35 17.47 23.15
C ARG A 34 -14.63 17.18 24.62
N LYS A 35 -15.15 18.18 25.34
CA LYS A 35 -15.50 18.04 26.77
C LYS A 35 -16.61 17.02 26.99
N ALA A 36 -17.64 17.01 26.15
CA ALA A 36 -18.74 16.07 26.23
C ALA A 36 -18.29 14.60 26.02
N HIS A 37 -17.22 14.37 25.22
CA HIS A 37 -16.64 13.06 25.02
C HIS A 37 -15.50 12.71 26.00
N GLY A 38 -15.26 13.52 27.03
CA GLY A 38 -14.16 13.28 27.98
C GLY A 38 -12.76 13.35 27.36
N CYS A 39 -12.62 14.07 26.24
CA CYS A 39 -11.36 14.18 25.53
C CYS A 39 -10.56 15.42 25.96
N GLU A 40 -9.23 15.28 25.91
CA GLU A 40 -8.31 16.39 26.15
C GLU A 40 -7.68 16.92 24.86
N PRO A 41 -7.13 18.17 24.89
CA PRO A 41 -6.45 18.72 23.72
C PRO A 41 -5.19 17.93 23.42
N MET A 42 -4.97 17.67 22.11
CA MET A 42 -3.70 17.09 21.65
C MET A 42 -2.72 18.22 21.31
N PRO A 43 -1.39 17.95 21.34
CA PRO A 43 -0.36 18.86 20.88
C PRO A 43 -0.55 19.24 19.41
N SER A 44 -0.16 20.46 19.06
CA SER A 44 -0.13 20.92 17.67
C SER A 44 1.31 21.00 17.18
N TYR A 45 1.55 20.54 15.97
CA TYR A 45 2.82 20.70 15.29
C TYR A 45 3.04 22.19 15.01
N PRO A 46 4.21 22.76 15.29
CA PRO A 46 4.50 24.16 14.99
C PRO A 46 4.55 24.37 13.47
N GLN A 47 3.64 25.19 12.97
CA GLN A 47 3.53 25.57 11.56
C GLN A 47 3.54 27.10 11.46
N TRP A 48 4.31 27.65 10.50
CA TRP A 48 4.24 29.08 10.23
C TRP A 48 2.93 29.47 9.51
N ASP A 49 2.28 28.52 8.84
CA ASP A 49 0.92 28.67 8.29
C ASP A 49 -0.08 27.78 9.05
N PRO A 50 -0.63 28.26 10.15
CA PRO A 50 -1.58 27.46 10.98
C PRO A 50 -2.96 27.33 10.35
N ILE A 51 -3.24 27.98 9.21
CA ILE A 51 -4.56 27.97 8.54
C ILE A 51 -4.59 26.91 7.45
N PHE A 52 -3.69 26.98 6.48
CA PHE A 52 -3.65 26.07 5.36
C PHE A 52 -2.58 24.99 5.49
N GLY A 53 -1.51 25.22 6.27
CA GLY A 53 -0.39 24.30 6.45
C GLY A 53 0.48 24.18 5.19
N LEU A 54 0.69 25.27 4.48
CA LEU A 54 1.48 25.28 3.24
C LEU A 54 2.94 24.91 3.48
N ASP A 55 3.49 25.25 4.64
CA ASP A 55 4.83 24.86 5.07
C ASP A 55 4.98 23.32 5.11
N LEU A 56 3.99 22.62 5.65
CA LEU A 56 3.98 21.16 5.69
C LEU A 56 3.84 20.58 4.27
N VAL A 57 3.00 21.18 3.44
CA VAL A 57 2.84 20.76 2.02
C VAL A 57 4.16 20.88 1.27
N LEU A 58 4.86 22.03 1.43
CA LEU A 58 6.13 22.28 0.75
C LEU A 58 7.23 21.34 1.26
N SER A 59 7.38 21.18 2.58
CA SER A 59 8.39 20.28 3.16
C SER A 59 8.14 18.81 2.79
N GLN A 60 6.89 18.37 2.75
CA GLN A 60 6.54 17.02 2.27
C GLN A 60 6.85 16.84 0.78
N TRP A 61 6.57 17.87 -0.04
CA TRP A 61 6.91 17.82 -1.46
C TRP A 61 8.42 17.71 -1.68
N GLU A 62 9.21 18.51 -0.98
CA GLU A 62 10.68 18.43 -1.02
C GLU A 62 11.18 17.06 -0.57
N ALA A 63 10.64 16.52 0.52
CA ALA A 63 11.01 15.21 1.03
C ALA A 63 10.72 14.08 0.02
N LEU A 64 9.58 14.16 -0.69
CA LEU A 64 9.24 13.22 -1.75
C LEU A 64 10.14 13.36 -2.98
N LYS A 65 10.42 14.58 -3.41
CA LYS A 65 11.30 14.88 -4.56
C LYS A 65 12.76 14.50 -4.26
N GLY A 66 13.22 14.78 -3.04
CA GLY A 66 14.58 14.46 -2.58
C GLY A 66 14.76 13.00 -2.15
N HIS A 67 13.73 12.17 -2.19
CA HIS A 67 13.75 10.75 -1.76
C HIS A 67 14.10 10.55 -0.26
N TYR A 68 13.79 11.53 0.60
CA TYR A 68 14.00 11.42 2.05
C TYR A 68 12.68 11.48 2.85
N TYR A 69 11.57 11.08 2.24
CA TYR A 69 10.25 11.12 2.87
C TYR A 69 10.15 10.27 4.16
N ILE A 70 10.78 9.10 4.20
CA ILE A 70 10.81 8.27 5.41
C ILE A 70 11.63 8.92 6.53
N PRO A 71 12.88 9.41 6.30
CA PRO A 71 13.62 10.21 7.28
C PRO A 71 12.85 11.45 7.76
N TRP A 72 12.17 12.16 6.86
CA TRP A 72 11.33 13.31 7.20
C TRP A 72 10.20 12.94 8.17
N LEU A 73 9.48 11.84 7.93
CA LEU A 73 8.45 11.33 8.86
C LEU A 73 9.05 10.98 10.23
N ARG A 74 10.23 10.36 10.26
CA ARG A 74 10.93 10.05 11.52
C ARG A 74 11.29 11.32 12.28
N GLN A 75 11.81 12.32 11.61
CA GLN A 75 12.17 13.61 12.20
C GLN A 75 10.94 14.28 12.83
N MET A 76 9.79 14.29 12.14
CA MET A 76 8.56 14.83 12.68
C MET A 76 8.16 14.19 14.02
N HIS A 77 8.23 12.86 14.11
CA HIS A 77 7.86 12.14 15.34
C HIS A 77 8.93 12.20 16.44
N ASN A 78 10.21 12.30 16.08
CA ASN A 78 11.30 12.44 17.06
C ASN A 78 11.28 13.80 17.77
N GLN A 79 10.73 14.83 17.14
CA GLN A 79 10.69 16.19 17.69
C GLN A 79 9.36 16.49 18.41
N HIS A 80 8.39 15.59 18.35
CA HIS A 80 7.04 15.80 18.86
C HIS A 80 6.53 14.56 19.60
N PRO A 81 5.47 14.69 20.43
CA PRO A 81 4.81 13.55 21.05
C PRO A 81 4.32 12.52 20.02
N LYS A 82 4.06 11.29 20.47
CA LYS A 82 3.60 10.18 19.60
C LYS A 82 2.33 10.48 18.81
N THR A 83 1.49 11.41 19.32
CA THR A 83 0.27 11.89 18.64
C THR A 83 0.22 13.41 18.66
N PHE A 84 0.04 14.02 17.50
CA PHE A 84 -0.06 15.47 17.33
C PHE A 84 -0.93 15.84 16.13
N SER A 85 -1.44 17.07 16.10
CA SER A 85 -2.21 17.61 14.98
C SER A 85 -1.42 18.57 14.12
N THR A 86 -1.74 18.60 12.83
CA THR A 86 -1.22 19.57 11.85
C THR A 86 -2.37 20.12 11.02
N LYS A 87 -2.05 21.13 10.19
CA LYS A 87 -2.88 21.52 9.04
C LYS A 87 -2.21 21.07 7.75
N PHE A 88 -3.02 20.55 6.83
CA PHE A 88 -2.59 20.17 5.49
C PHE A 88 -3.69 20.59 4.51
N LEU A 89 -3.41 21.58 3.67
CA LEU A 89 -4.38 22.19 2.75
C LEU A 89 -5.70 22.60 3.45
N GLY A 90 -5.59 23.18 4.64
CA GLY A 90 -6.72 23.63 5.45
C GLY A 90 -7.46 22.53 6.24
N THR A 91 -7.16 21.26 5.98
CA THR A 91 -7.73 20.13 6.72
C THR A 91 -6.88 19.81 7.95
N ARG A 92 -7.51 19.54 9.11
CA ARG A 92 -6.78 19.03 10.27
C ARG A 92 -6.35 17.60 10.01
N GLN A 93 -5.05 17.35 10.14
CA GLN A 93 -4.46 16.02 10.04
C GLN A 93 -3.85 15.64 11.38
N ILE A 94 -4.17 14.45 11.87
CA ILE A 94 -3.66 13.88 13.11
C ILE A 94 -2.62 12.84 12.75
N TYR A 95 -1.39 13.03 13.19
CA TYR A 95 -0.31 12.06 13.08
C TYR A 95 -0.23 11.28 14.38
N THR A 96 -0.09 9.96 14.27
CA THR A 96 0.06 9.10 15.44
C THR A 96 0.96 7.90 15.14
N ILE A 97 1.68 7.43 16.17
CA ILE A 97 2.42 6.16 16.19
C ILE A 97 1.96 5.30 17.39
N GLU A 98 0.78 5.60 17.96
CA GLU A 98 0.21 4.79 19.05
C GLU A 98 -0.50 3.55 18.46
N PRO A 99 -0.11 2.32 18.89
CA PRO A 99 -0.78 1.08 18.47
C PRO A 99 -2.27 1.05 18.80
N GLU A 100 -2.66 1.63 19.94
CA GLU A 100 -4.04 1.72 20.42
C GLU A 100 -4.89 2.58 19.48
N ASN A 101 -4.36 3.69 19.00
CA ASN A 101 -5.03 4.55 18.02
C ASN A 101 -5.18 3.83 16.68
N LEU A 102 -4.16 3.09 16.25
CA LEU A 102 -4.23 2.26 15.05
C LEU A 102 -5.31 1.18 15.19
N LYS A 103 -5.35 0.49 16.34
CA LYS A 103 -6.38 -0.50 16.66
C LYS A 103 -7.77 0.10 16.65
N ALA A 104 -7.96 1.24 17.32
CA ALA A 104 -9.24 1.93 17.36
C ALA A 104 -9.72 2.30 15.95
N MET A 105 -8.88 3.00 15.18
CA MET A 105 -9.20 3.47 13.82
C MET A 105 -9.51 2.32 12.84
N THR A 106 -8.87 1.17 12.98
CA THR A 106 -8.95 0.11 11.97
C THR A 106 -9.82 -1.08 12.37
N ALA A 107 -10.08 -1.29 13.66
CA ALA A 107 -10.80 -2.45 14.16
C ALA A 107 -11.98 -2.09 15.07
N LEU A 108 -11.81 -1.23 16.09
CA LEU A 108 -12.84 -1.02 17.09
C LEU A 108 -13.95 -0.10 16.58
N VAL A 109 -13.58 1.07 16.06
CA VAL A 109 -14.52 2.07 15.49
C VAL A 109 -14.26 2.31 14.01
N TRP A 110 -13.88 1.26 13.27
CA TRP A 110 -13.45 1.34 11.89
C TRP A 110 -14.51 1.91 10.93
N ARG A 111 -15.81 1.84 11.29
CA ARG A 111 -16.90 2.42 10.52
C ARG A 111 -16.93 3.94 10.55
N ASP A 112 -16.34 4.53 11.59
CA ASP A 112 -16.19 5.98 11.71
C ASP A 112 -15.10 6.52 10.79
N PHE A 113 -14.28 5.63 10.21
CA PHE A 113 -13.13 5.97 9.40
C PHE A 113 -13.22 5.36 8.00
N GLY A 114 -13.15 6.20 6.99
CA GLY A 114 -13.23 5.80 5.59
C GLY A 114 -12.00 6.13 4.78
N ILE A 115 -11.98 5.60 3.57
CA ILE A 115 -10.96 5.90 2.56
C ILE A 115 -11.52 6.69 1.38
N SER A 116 -12.84 6.62 1.18
CA SER A 116 -13.53 7.23 0.05
C SER A 116 -13.26 8.74 -0.08
N PRO A 117 -13.29 9.56 0.99
CA PRO A 117 -12.99 10.98 0.86
C PRO A 117 -11.56 11.27 0.37
N LEU A 118 -10.60 10.37 0.67
CA LEU A 118 -9.19 10.50 0.27
C LEU A 118 -8.93 9.95 -1.13
N ARG A 119 -9.64 8.90 -1.49
CA ARG A 119 -9.36 8.10 -2.70
C ARG A 119 -10.51 8.09 -3.69
N ARG A 120 -11.63 8.74 -3.37
CA ARG A 120 -12.78 8.80 -4.29
C ARG A 120 -12.35 9.48 -5.57
N PHE A 121 -12.13 8.64 -6.56
CA PHE A 121 -11.46 8.96 -7.80
C PHE A 121 -12.25 9.87 -8.73
N ARG A 122 -13.53 10.16 -8.46
CA ARG A 122 -14.25 11.19 -9.22
C ARG A 122 -13.52 12.52 -9.33
N ASN A 123 -12.64 12.82 -8.37
CA ASN A 123 -11.89 14.08 -8.39
C ASN A 123 -10.43 13.92 -8.82
N TYR A 124 -9.75 12.81 -8.44
CA TYR A 124 -8.30 12.67 -8.61
C TYR A 124 -7.88 11.46 -9.43
N GLY A 125 -8.68 10.40 -9.44
CA GLY A 125 -8.40 9.16 -10.14
C GLY A 125 -9.21 8.94 -11.42
N HIS A 126 -10.31 9.69 -11.59
CA HIS A 126 -11.08 9.59 -12.83
C HIS A 126 -10.26 10.06 -14.05
N PRO A 127 -10.24 9.32 -15.18
CA PRO A 127 -11.10 8.17 -15.51
C PRO A 127 -10.49 6.79 -15.16
N PHE A 128 -9.38 6.71 -14.40
CA PHE A 128 -8.70 5.43 -14.17
C PHE A 128 -9.60 4.38 -13.51
N ALA A 129 -10.18 4.71 -12.36
CA ALA A 129 -11.08 3.82 -11.64
C ALA A 129 -11.94 4.61 -10.65
N ASP A 130 -13.23 4.38 -10.61
CA ASP A 130 -14.16 5.06 -9.72
C ASP A 130 -14.59 4.19 -8.54
N LYS A 131 -14.69 2.87 -8.73
CA LYS A 131 -15.15 1.92 -7.74
C LYS A 131 -14.16 0.77 -7.56
N GLY A 132 -14.00 0.32 -6.33
CA GLY A 132 -13.21 -0.87 -5.99
C GLY A 132 -12.83 -0.90 -4.52
N VAL A 133 -12.36 -2.05 -4.06
CA VAL A 133 -12.12 -2.35 -2.65
C VAL A 133 -11.21 -1.34 -1.93
N ASN A 134 -10.37 -0.63 -2.69
CA ASN A 134 -9.42 0.36 -2.17
C ASN A 134 -9.92 1.81 -2.23
N THR A 135 -11.13 2.08 -2.74
CA THR A 135 -11.58 3.44 -3.07
C THR A 135 -12.93 3.80 -2.51
N VAL A 136 -13.75 2.81 -2.15
CA VAL A 136 -15.11 2.98 -1.68
C VAL A 136 -15.30 2.57 -0.22
N ASP A 137 -16.37 3.06 0.40
CA ASP A 137 -16.81 2.73 1.75
C ASP A 137 -18.25 2.20 1.73
N GLY A 138 -18.74 1.74 2.88
CA GLY A 138 -20.12 1.28 3.04
C GLY A 138 -20.46 0.05 2.20
N GLU A 139 -21.63 0.07 1.56
CA GLU A 139 -22.15 -1.05 0.77
C GLU A 139 -21.34 -1.31 -0.50
N ASP A 140 -20.85 -0.27 -1.17
CA ASP A 140 -19.98 -0.40 -2.33
C ASP A 140 -18.70 -1.18 -1.97
N TRP A 141 -18.16 -0.95 -0.77
CA TRP A 141 -17.01 -1.72 -0.29
C TRP A 141 -17.38 -3.18 0.03
N VAL A 142 -18.55 -3.42 0.61
CA VAL A 142 -19.04 -4.79 0.87
C VAL A 142 -19.17 -5.56 -0.43
N PHE A 143 -19.75 -4.95 -1.47
CA PHE A 143 -19.84 -5.55 -2.80
C PHE A 143 -18.47 -5.82 -3.43
N SER A 144 -17.57 -4.83 -3.43
CA SER A 144 -16.20 -5.01 -3.93
C SER A 144 -15.47 -6.13 -3.17
N ARG A 145 -15.69 -6.23 -1.86
CA ARG A 145 -15.10 -7.28 -1.03
C ARG A 145 -15.68 -8.67 -1.33
N PHE A 146 -16.97 -8.74 -1.61
CA PHE A 146 -17.66 -9.96 -2.04
C PHE A 146 -17.05 -10.50 -3.34
N LEU A 147 -16.86 -9.67 -4.35
CA LEU A 147 -16.31 -10.06 -5.65
C LEU A 147 -14.91 -10.71 -5.54
N ILE A 148 -14.08 -10.24 -4.63
CA ILE A 148 -12.69 -10.72 -4.53
C ILE A 148 -12.48 -11.83 -3.50
N LYS A 149 -13.40 -11.97 -2.53
CA LYS A 149 -13.24 -12.88 -1.36
C LYS A 149 -12.92 -14.33 -1.73
N PRO A 150 -13.55 -14.94 -2.76
CA PRO A 150 -13.29 -16.34 -3.11
C PRO A 150 -11.85 -16.61 -3.53
N PHE A 151 -11.15 -15.59 -4.07
CA PHE A 151 -9.79 -15.73 -4.61
C PHE A 151 -8.67 -15.48 -3.58
N PHE A 152 -9.04 -15.11 -2.37
CA PHE A 152 -8.11 -14.98 -1.26
C PHE A 152 -8.44 -15.96 -0.12
N ASN A 153 -9.10 -17.07 -0.47
CA ASN A 153 -9.39 -18.16 0.45
C ASN A 153 -8.19 -19.13 0.59
N ARG A 154 -8.34 -20.12 1.48
CA ARG A 154 -7.26 -21.06 1.81
C ARG A 154 -6.82 -21.86 0.58
N ASP A 155 -7.73 -22.37 -0.20
CA ASP A 155 -7.42 -23.25 -1.33
C ASP A 155 -6.55 -22.58 -2.38
N VAL A 156 -6.73 -21.27 -2.57
CA VAL A 156 -5.95 -20.48 -3.53
C VAL A 156 -4.54 -20.19 -3.01
N TYR A 157 -4.40 -19.65 -1.79
CA TYR A 157 -3.07 -19.28 -1.30
C TYR A 157 -2.22 -20.46 -0.82
N THR A 158 -2.81 -21.64 -0.62
CA THR A 158 -2.05 -22.87 -0.33
C THR A 158 -1.54 -23.57 -1.58
N SER A 159 -2.05 -23.26 -2.77
CA SER A 159 -1.62 -23.84 -4.03
C SER A 159 -0.26 -23.29 -4.45
N THR A 160 0.82 -23.89 -3.95
CA THR A 160 2.20 -23.48 -4.28
C THR A 160 2.68 -24.00 -5.63
N GLU A 161 2.11 -25.12 -6.12
CA GLU A 161 2.47 -25.73 -7.42
C GLU A 161 2.27 -24.77 -8.59
N ARG A 162 1.29 -23.86 -8.54
CA ARG A 162 1.05 -22.84 -9.55
C ARG A 162 2.26 -21.90 -9.73
N LEU A 163 3.10 -21.74 -8.70
CA LEU A 163 4.26 -20.84 -8.74
C LEU A 163 5.48 -21.48 -9.38
N ARG A 164 5.52 -22.81 -9.42
CA ARG A 164 6.69 -23.58 -9.85
C ARG A 164 7.15 -23.23 -11.27
N PRO A 165 6.30 -23.27 -12.31
CA PRO A 165 6.74 -22.99 -13.67
C PRO A 165 7.32 -21.57 -13.81
N TYR A 166 6.70 -20.59 -13.16
CA TYR A 166 7.18 -19.20 -13.19
C TYR A 166 8.51 -19.04 -12.45
N ALA A 167 8.67 -19.70 -11.29
CA ALA A 167 9.91 -19.65 -10.52
C ALA A 167 11.06 -20.36 -11.24
N ASP A 168 10.80 -21.52 -11.86
CA ASP A 168 11.79 -22.25 -12.64
C ASP A 168 12.26 -21.42 -13.83
N HIS A 169 11.33 -20.81 -14.56
CA HIS A 169 11.66 -19.92 -15.67
C HIS A 169 12.44 -18.68 -15.22
N PHE A 170 12.02 -18.04 -14.12
CA PHE A 170 12.76 -16.92 -13.53
C PHE A 170 14.21 -17.30 -13.23
N LEU A 171 14.44 -18.44 -12.56
CA LEU A 171 15.77 -18.92 -12.17
C LEU A 171 16.66 -19.24 -13.36
N GLN A 172 16.09 -19.74 -14.47
CA GLN A 172 16.82 -20.01 -15.73
C GLN A 172 17.31 -18.72 -16.41
N LEU A 173 16.57 -17.61 -16.25
CA LEU A 173 16.89 -16.32 -16.87
C LEU A 173 17.89 -15.49 -16.06
N LEU A 174 18.23 -15.90 -14.83
CA LEU A 174 19.18 -15.15 -14.01
C LEU A 174 20.59 -15.23 -14.62
N PRO A 175 21.39 -14.14 -14.51
CA PRO A 175 22.74 -14.10 -15.04
C PRO A 175 23.66 -15.19 -14.46
N PRO A 176 24.75 -15.51 -15.15
CA PRO A 176 25.74 -16.48 -14.69
C PRO A 176 26.31 -16.18 -13.31
N ASP A 177 26.89 -17.21 -12.71
CA ASP A 177 27.47 -17.21 -11.38
C ASP A 177 28.47 -16.05 -11.19
N GLY A 178 28.30 -15.28 -10.10
CA GLY A 178 29.15 -14.14 -9.76
C GLY A 178 28.96 -12.86 -10.58
N GLN A 179 28.15 -12.88 -11.65
CA GLN A 179 27.86 -11.68 -12.44
C GLN A 179 26.98 -10.70 -11.64
N THR A 180 27.36 -9.43 -11.70
CA THR A 180 26.55 -8.34 -11.10
C THR A 180 25.35 -8.00 -11.95
N PHE A 181 24.16 -7.96 -11.34
CA PHE A 181 22.93 -7.55 -12.01
C PHE A 181 21.93 -6.92 -11.03
N ASN A 182 20.92 -6.24 -11.58
CA ASN A 182 19.80 -5.75 -10.80
C ASN A 182 18.66 -6.80 -10.81
N VAL A 183 18.37 -7.40 -9.65
CA VAL A 183 17.34 -8.44 -9.57
C VAL A 183 15.91 -7.88 -9.64
N GLN A 184 15.70 -6.61 -9.32
CA GLN A 184 14.38 -6.01 -9.22
C GLN A 184 13.56 -6.08 -10.53
N PRO A 185 14.08 -5.76 -11.74
CA PRO A 185 13.34 -5.90 -12.98
C PRO A 185 12.96 -7.34 -13.29
N TYR A 186 13.77 -8.33 -12.90
CA TYR A 186 13.45 -9.75 -13.08
C TYR A 186 12.28 -10.16 -12.20
N LEU A 187 12.27 -9.74 -10.93
CA LEU A 187 11.17 -9.99 -9.99
C LEU A 187 9.88 -9.30 -10.41
N GLN A 188 9.96 -8.09 -10.97
CA GLN A 188 8.80 -7.38 -11.50
C GLN A 188 8.14 -8.16 -12.65
N ARG A 189 8.95 -8.67 -13.60
CA ARG A 189 8.44 -9.48 -14.71
C ARG A 189 7.88 -10.82 -14.24
N TRP A 190 8.60 -11.49 -13.34
CA TRP A 190 8.11 -12.74 -12.72
C TRP A 190 6.74 -12.54 -12.08
N PHE A 191 6.61 -11.50 -11.28
CA PHE A 191 5.38 -11.26 -10.55
C PHE A 191 4.25 -10.74 -11.44
N LEU A 192 4.59 -10.06 -12.54
CA LEU A 192 3.61 -9.67 -13.55
C LEU A 192 2.96 -10.91 -14.19
N ASP A 193 3.77 -11.92 -14.54
CA ASP A 193 3.26 -13.18 -15.12
C ASP A 193 2.38 -13.93 -14.10
N VAL A 194 2.84 -14.09 -12.87
CA VAL A 194 2.04 -14.69 -11.76
C VAL A 194 0.73 -13.94 -11.52
N THR A 195 0.77 -12.61 -11.54
CA THR A 195 -0.41 -11.78 -11.27
C THR A 195 -1.42 -11.84 -12.41
N THR A 196 -0.97 -11.78 -13.66
CA THR A 196 -1.87 -11.80 -14.83
C THR A 196 -2.49 -13.15 -15.05
N ASP A 197 -1.76 -14.23 -14.77
CA ASP A 197 -2.32 -15.58 -14.71
C ASP A 197 -3.42 -15.68 -13.63
N PHE A 198 -3.13 -15.23 -12.43
CA PHE A 198 -4.08 -15.25 -11.32
C PHE A 198 -5.37 -14.43 -11.59
N ILE A 199 -5.22 -13.24 -12.17
CA ILE A 199 -6.36 -12.34 -12.42
C ILE A 199 -7.13 -12.74 -13.66
N PHE A 200 -6.44 -13.05 -14.77
CA PHE A 200 -7.02 -13.20 -16.10
C PHE A 200 -7.00 -14.63 -16.63
N GLY A 201 -6.38 -15.59 -15.92
CA GLY A 201 -6.14 -16.92 -16.42
C GLY A 201 -5.22 -16.95 -17.67
N ALA A 202 -4.47 -15.88 -17.89
CA ALA A 202 -3.61 -15.70 -19.06
C ALA A 202 -2.35 -14.91 -18.66
N PRO A 203 -1.20 -15.58 -18.47
CA PRO A 203 0.04 -14.91 -18.12
C PRO A 203 0.48 -13.97 -19.24
N MET A 204 1.10 -12.85 -18.87
CA MET A 204 1.60 -11.88 -19.85
C MET A 204 2.85 -12.36 -20.60
N ASP A 205 3.56 -13.37 -20.06
CA ASP A 205 4.86 -13.85 -20.52
C ASP A 205 5.96 -12.77 -20.54
N ALA A 206 5.92 -11.87 -19.58
CA ALA A 206 6.86 -10.76 -19.46
C ALA A 206 8.30 -11.21 -19.14
N LEU A 207 8.46 -12.41 -18.59
CA LEU A 207 9.77 -13.03 -18.40
C LEU A 207 10.42 -13.35 -19.74
N SER A 208 9.68 -14.00 -20.66
CA SER A 208 10.17 -14.36 -22.00
C SER A 208 10.25 -13.17 -22.95
N TYR A 209 9.30 -12.26 -22.83
CA TYR A 209 9.13 -11.09 -23.69
C TYR A 209 9.15 -9.80 -22.88
N PRO A 210 10.35 -9.26 -22.52
CA PRO A 210 10.49 -8.08 -21.65
C PRO A 210 9.71 -6.85 -22.13
N ASP A 211 9.49 -6.72 -23.45
CA ASP A 211 8.72 -5.62 -24.03
C ASP A 211 7.25 -5.61 -23.59
N ARG A 212 6.67 -6.76 -23.29
CA ARG A 212 5.31 -6.86 -22.75
C ARG A 212 5.19 -6.21 -21.37
N ALA A 213 6.28 -6.17 -20.60
CA ALA A 213 6.33 -5.48 -19.32
C ALA A 213 6.24 -3.95 -19.42
N ARG A 214 6.22 -3.35 -20.63
CA ARG A 214 6.05 -1.90 -20.81
C ARG A 214 4.77 -1.35 -20.17
N ILE A 215 3.72 -2.16 -20.07
CA ILE A 215 2.49 -1.78 -19.35
C ILE A 215 2.75 -1.41 -17.89
N THR A 216 3.80 -1.96 -17.27
CA THR A 216 4.21 -1.59 -15.91
C THR A 216 4.54 -0.10 -15.81
N TRP A 217 5.13 0.50 -16.86
CA TRP A 217 5.39 1.94 -16.89
C TRP A 217 4.10 2.74 -16.90
N ALA A 218 3.10 2.31 -17.69
CA ALA A 218 1.78 2.94 -17.69
C ALA A 218 1.12 2.83 -16.31
N MET A 219 1.19 1.67 -15.66
CA MET A 219 0.69 1.48 -14.29
C MET A 219 1.38 2.41 -13.28
N LEU A 220 2.70 2.58 -13.37
CA LEU A 220 3.46 3.49 -12.51
C LEU A 220 3.10 4.96 -12.78
N ASP A 221 2.91 5.34 -14.03
CA ASP A 221 2.48 6.68 -14.40
C ASP A 221 1.05 6.97 -13.93
N VAL A 222 0.14 6.00 -13.99
CA VAL A 222 -1.20 6.11 -13.41
C VAL A 222 -1.09 6.45 -11.92
N LEU A 223 -0.32 5.68 -11.15
CA LEU A 223 -0.12 5.91 -9.71
C LEU A 223 0.55 7.25 -9.40
N ARG A 224 1.56 7.62 -10.21
CA ARG A 224 2.24 8.90 -10.11
C ARG A 224 1.27 10.06 -10.33
N GLY A 225 0.46 10.00 -11.36
CA GLY A 225 -0.50 11.05 -11.69
C GLY A 225 -1.58 11.20 -10.62
N ILE A 226 -2.14 10.09 -10.11
CA ILE A 226 -3.10 10.13 -9.00
C ILE A 226 -2.49 10.82 -7.78
N ARG A 227 -1.27 10.44 -7.40
CA ARG A 227 -0.57 11.05 -6.27
C ARG A 227 -0.36 12.55 -6.47
N MET A 228 0.14 12.96 -7.64
CA MET A 228 0.36 14.36 -7.96
C MET A 228 -0.95 15.17 -7.92
N ARG A 229 -2.03 14.64 -8.48
CA ARG A 229 -3.35 15.28 -8.48
C ARG A 229 -3.90 15.45 -7.06
N ILE A 230 -3.74 14.45 -6.19
CA ILE A 230 -4.11 14.55 -4.77
C ILE A 230 -3.30 15.65 -4.07
N GLN A 231 -1.99 15.70 -4.28
CA GLN A 231 -1.11 16.68 -3.66
C GLN A 231 -1.39 18.12 -4.13
N MET A 232 -1.74 18.28 -5.38
CA MET A 232 -2.09 19.59 -5.95
C MET A 232 -3.51 20.05 -5.61
N TRP A 233 -4.32 19.17 -5.02
CA TRP A 233 -5.71 19.42 -4.71
C TRP A 233 -6.45 20.05 -5.93
N LYS A 234 -7.23 21.13 -5.74
CA LYS A 234 -7.97 21.77 -6.85
C LYS A 234 -7.09 22.35 -7.95
N ALA A 235 -5.83 22.68 -7.64
CA ALA A 235 -4.88 23.26 -8.61
C ALA A 235 -4.50 22.28 -9.73
N TYR A 236 -4.71 20.95 -9.56
CA TYR A 236 -4.44 20.00 -10.64
C TYR A 236 -5.22 20.31 -11.93
N LYS A 237 -6.39 20.96 -11.81
CA LYS A 237 -7.23 21.35 -12.96
C LYS A 237 -6.60 22.39 -13.88
N LEU A 238 -5.53 23.05 -13.44
CA LEU A 238 -4.80 24.05 -14.20
C LEU A 238 -3.67 23.47 -15.07
N LEU A 239 -3.40 22.17 -14.95
CA LEU A 239 -2.30 21.51 -15.67
C LEU A 239 -2.81 20.56 -16.74
N ASP A 240 -1.95 20.33 -17.74
CA ASP A 240 -2.16 19.29 -18.75
C ASP A 240 -1.82 17.91 -18.17
N TRP A 241 -2.75 16.96 -18.36
CA TRP A 241 -2.65 15.58 -17.90
C TRP A 241 -2.65 14.57 -19.05
N ASN A 242 -2.40 14.99 -20.28
CA ASN A 242 -2.45 14.11 -21.47
C ASN A 242 -1.51 12.89 -21.33
N TRP A 243 -0.35 13.06 -20.72
CA TRP A 243 0.57 11.95 -20.47
C TRP A 243 -0.06 10.89 -19.52
N TRP A 244 -0.75 11.36 -18.49
CA TRP A 244 -1.43 10.50 -17.53
C TRP A 244 -2.67 9.83 -18.13
N ILE A 245 -3.47 10.56 -18.89
CA ILE A 245 -4.63 10.02 -19.60
C ILE A 245 -4.21 8.91 -20.58
N ARG A 246 -3.12 9.08 -21.32
CA ARG A 246 -2.57 8.04 -22.18
C ARG A 246 -2.18 6.79 -21.39
N ALA A 247 -1.54 6.96 -20.24
CA ALA A 247 -1.19 5.85 -19.36
C ALA A 247 -2.45 5.11 -18.84
N VAL A 248 -3.48 5.86 -18.46
CA VAL A 248 -4.77 5.30 -18.05
C VAL A 248 -5.38 4.44 -19.15
N TYR A 249 -5.51 4.98 -20.36
CA TYR A 249 -6.10 4.22 -21.48
C TYR A 249 -5.25 3.02 -21.87
N SER A 250 -3.93 3.08 -21.81
CA SER A 250 -3.08 1.90 -22.03
C SER A 250 -3.38 0.75 -21.05
N VAL A 251 -3.68 1.08 -19.79
CA VAL A 251 -4.09 0.07 -18.80
C VAL A 251 -5.52 -0.40 -19.06
N HIS A 252 -6.42 0.52 -19.40
CA HIS A 252 -7.81 0.18 -19.73
C HIS A 252 -7.90 -0.75 -20.93
N ASP A 253 -7.21 -0.44 -22.04
CA ASP A 253 -7.22 -1.25 -23.26
C ASP A 253 -6.78 -2.69 -22.98
N TYR A 254 -5.74 -2.85 -22.14
CA TYR A 254 -5.28 -4.17 -21.72
C TYR A 254 -6.35 -4.92 -20.93
N VAL A 255 -6.94 -4.28 -19.92
CA VAL A 255 -7.96 -4.89 -19.05
C VAL A 255 -9.25 -5.16 -19.85
N ASP A 256 -9.69 -4.20 -20.68
CA ASP A 256 -10.89 -4.31 -21.49
C ASP A 256 -10.81 -5.44 -22.54
N GLY A 257 -9.63 -5.71 -23.06
CA GLY A 257 -9.41 -6.85 -23.95
C GLY A 257 -9.68 -8.20 -23.26
N HIS A 258 -9.32 -8.31 -21.98
CA HIS A 258 -9.62 -9.51 -21.18
C HIS A 258 -11.11 -9.57 -20.78
N ILE A 259 -11.72 -8.44 -20.41
CA ILE A 259 -13.14 -8.36 -20.06
C ILE A 259 -14.00 -8.77 -21.25
N THR A 260 -13.71 -8.27 -22.46
CA THR A 260 -14.46 -8.60 -23.69
C THR A 260 -14.46 -10.11 -23.90
N ARG A 261 -13.29 -10.73 -23.90
CA ARG A 261 -13.18 -12.19 -24.07
C ARG A 261 -13.93 -12.97 -22.99
N ALA A 262 -13.85 -12.53 -21.73
CA ALA A 262 -14.54 -13.22 -20.65
C ALA A 262 -16.07 -13.17 -20.82
N TYR A 263 -16.64 -12.02 -21.20
CA TYR A 263 -18.08 -11.92 -21.46
C TYR A 263 -18.52 -12.74 -22.68
N GLU A 264 -17.72 -12.74 -23.76
CA GLU A 264 -17.98 -13.56 -24.96
C GLU A 264 -17.98 -15.05 -24.62
N GLU A 265 -16.97 -15.53 -23.89
CA GLU A 265 -16.87 -16.92 -23.44
C GLU A 265 -18.00 -17.33 -22.47
N ILE A 266 -18.43 -16.44 -21.60
CA ILE A 266 -19.55 -16.68 -20.66
C ILE A 266 -20.85 -16.84 -21.45
N GLU A 267 -21.13 -15.96 -22.42
CA GLU A 267 -22.37 -16.01 -23.22
C GLU A 267 -22.37 -17.22 -24.18
N GLU A 268 -21.23 -17.53 -24.82
CA GLU A 268 -21.09 -18.74 -25.63
C GLU A 268 -21.35 -20.00 -24.78
N ARG A 269 -20.73 -20.08 -23.61
CA ARG A 269 -20.95 -21.21 -22.69
C ARG A 269 -22.41 -21.37 -22.29
N LYS A 270 -23.09 -20.27 -21.99
CA LYS A 270 -24.51 -20.26 -21.65
C LYS A 270 -25.37 -20.77 -22.80
N THR A 271 -25.14 -20.24 -24.01
CA THR A 271 -25.85 -20.66 -25.24
C THR A 271 -25.70 -22.16 -25.50
N ARG A 272 -24.47 -22.69 -25.36
CA ARG A 272 -24.19 -24.13 -25.54
C ARG A 272 -24.88 -25.01 -24.49
N LEU A 273 -24.90 -24.56 -23.22
CA LEU A 273 -25.62 -25.26 -22.15
C LEU A 273 -27.15 -25.26 -22.41
N GLU A 274 -27.71 -24.15 -22.87
CA GLU A 274 -29.13 -24.02 -23.24
C GLU A 274 -29.48 -24.92 -24.44
N ALA A 275 -28.53 -25.13 -25.36
CA ALA A 275 -28.65 -26.07 -26.47
C ALA A 275 -28.49 -27.56 -26.07
N GLY A 276 -28.18 -27.84 -24.79
CA GLY A 276 -27.95 -29.20 -24.29
C GLY A 276 -26.60 -29.77 -24.66
N GLU A 277 -25.63 -28.95 -25.07
CA GLU A 277 -24.28 -29.39 -25.36
C GLU A 277 -23.46 -29.65 -24.12
N GLU A 278 -22.56 -30.64 -24.19
CA GLU A 278 -21.55 -30.85 -23.15
C GLU A 278 -20.50 -29.73 -23.24
N VAL A 279 -20.31 -28.99 -22.16
CA VAL A 279 -19.29 -27.95 -22.06
C VAL A 279 -18.21 -28.35 -21.07
N GLY A 280 -16.97 -28.02 -21.36
CA GLY A 280 -15.82 -28.29 -20.50
C GLY A 280 -15.94 -27.59 -19.11
N PRO A 281 -14.99 -27.84 -18.19
CA PRO A 281 -14.99 -27.21 -16.89
C PRO A 281 -14.96 -25.67 -16.99
N GLU A 282 -15.58 -25.02 -16.02
CA GLU A 282 -15.57 -23.56 -15.91
C GLU A 282 -14.19 -23.04 -15.57
N ARG A 283 -13.82 -21.88 -16.12
CA ARG A 283 -12.59 -21.18 -15.74
C ARG A 283 -12.62 -20.81 -14.26
N LYS A 284 -11.45 -20.84 -13.63
CA LYS A 284 -11.31 -20.59 -12.18
C LYS A 284 -10.49 -19.34 -11.85
N ASP A 285 -10.26 -18.45 -12.83
CA ASP A 285 -9.57 -17.18 -12.60
C ASP A 285 -10.50 -16.10 -12.00
N LEU A 286 -9.87 -15.05 -11.47
CA LEU A 286 -10.58 -13.98 -10.80
C LEU A 286 -11.52 -13.22 -11.74
N LEU A 287 -11.07 -12.93 -12.97
CA LEU A 287 -11.88 -12.22 -13.95
C LEU A 287 -13.17 -12.97 -14.27
N TRP A 288 -13.07 -14.29 -14.51
CA TRP A 288 -14.25 -15.11 -14.81
C TRP A 288 -15.31 -15.00 -13.72
N HIS A 289 -14.91 -15.16 -12.47
CA HIS A 289 -15.82 -15.02 -11.34
C HIS A 289 -16.42 -13.62 -11.25
N MET A 290 -15.58 -12.58 -11.40
CA MET A 290 -16.05 -11.21 -11.31
C MET A 290 -17.00 -10.85 -12.45
N ALA A 291 -16.71 -11.26 -13.69
CA ALA A 291 -17.55 -11.04 -14.86
C ALA A 291 -18.91 -11.72 -14.73
N SER A 292 -18.96 -12.91 -14.13
CA SER A 292 -20.21 -13.63 -13.86
C SER A 292 -21.12 -12.93 -12.82
N HIS A 293 -20.56 -12.04 -11.97
CA HIS A 293 -21.30 -11.36 -10.90
C HIS A 293 -21.39 -9.82 -11.07
N CYS A 294 -20.69 -9.26 -12.04
CA CYS A 294 -20.64 -7.82 -12.31
C CYS A 294 -20.86 -7.56 -13.81
N PRO A 295 -22.11 -7.36 -14.26
CA PRO A 295 -22.43 -7.12 -15.67
C PRO A 295 -22.05 -5.72 -16.16
N ASP A 296 -21.83 -4.77 -15.25
CA ASP A 296 -21.39 -3.43 -15.61
C ASP A 296 -19.89 -3.45 -15.95
N ARG A 297 -19.59 -3.26 -17.25
CA ARG A 297 -18.23 -3.29 -17.78
C ARG A 297 -17.31 -2.23 -17.16
N GLU A 298 -17.81 -1.03 -16.91
CA GLU A 298 -16.99 0.06 -16.34
C GLU A 298 -16.68 -0.20 -14.88
N GLU A 299 -17.64 -0.73 -14.14
CA GLU A 299 -17.42 -1.15 -12.76
C GLU A 299 -16.44 -2.31 -12.69
N LEU A 300 -16.61 -3.35 -13.54
CA LEU A 300 -15.69 -4.50 -13.61
C LEU A 300 -14.27 -4.04 -13.95
N ARG A 301 -14.09 -3.18 -14.96
CA ARG A 301 -12.79 -2.59 -15.31
C ARG A 301 -12.18 -1.84 -14.13
N SER A 302 -12.97 -1.03 -13.45
CA SER A 302 -12.55 -0.27 -12.28
C SER A 302 -12.05 -1.18 -11.16
N GLN A 303 -12.78 -2.25 -10.84
CA GLN A 303 -12.38 -3.25 -9.85
C GLN A 303 -11.07 -3.94 -10.23
N LEU A 304 -10.94 -4.39 -11.48
CA LEU A 304 -9.74 -5.10 -11.98
C LEU A 304 -8.50 -4.19 -12.02
N CYS A 305 -8.64 -2.94 -12.47
CA CYS A 305 -7.54 -1.97 -12.44
C CYS A 305 -7.01 -1.73 -11.03
N LEU A 306 -7.91 -1.67 -10.03
CA LEU A 306 -7.54 -1.48 -8.62
C LEU A 306 -6.98 -2.74 -7.95
N LEU A 307 -7.10 -3.90 -8.59
CA LEU A 307 -6.43 -5.13 -8.18
C LEU A 307 -5.09 -5.29 -8.90
N LEU A 308 -5.06 -5.15 -10.23
CA LEU A 308 -3.87 -5.35 -11.05
C LEU A 308 -2.72 -4.41 -10.68
N VAL A 309 -2.98 -3.10 -10.65
CA VAL A 309 -1.91 -2.10 -10.51
C VAL A 309 -1.20 -2.15 -9.16
N PRO A 310 -1.91 -2.17 -7.99
CA PRO A 310 -1.22 -2.29 -6.70
C PRO A 310 -0.56 -3.65 -6.49
N ASN A 311 -1.14 -4.73 -7.00
CA ASN A 311 -0.63 -6.07 -6.78
C ASN A 311 0.73 -6.26 -7.46
N ASN A 312 0.85 -5.85 -8.72
CA ASN A 312 2.07 -6.01 -9.51
C ASN A 312 3.32 -5.38 -8.86
N ASP A 313 3.19 -4.20 -8.26
CA ASP A 313 4.34 -3.45 -7.73
C ASP A 313 4.72 -3.90 -6.30
N THR A 314 3.74 -4.19 -5.43
CA THR A 314 4.00 -4.37 -4.00
C THR A 314 4.75 -5.66 -3.66
N THR A 315 4.39 -6.79 -4.24
CA THR A 315 5.02 -8.08 -3.91
C THR A 315 6.41 -8.20 -4.53
N SER A 316 6.59 -7.72 -5.77
CA SER A 316 7.92 -7.70 -6.41
C SER A 316 8.91 -6.80 -5.66
N ILE A 317 8.47 -5.62 -5.18
CA ILE A 317 9.27 -4.75 -4.33
C ILE A 317 9.59 -5.43 -2.99
N PHE A 318 8.61 -6.10 -2.38
CA PHE A 318 8.80 -6.78 -1.10
C PHE A 318 9.89 -7.85 -1.19
N ILE A 319 9.82 -8.73 -2.19
CA ILE A 319 10.85 -9.76 -2.42
C ILE A 319 12.21 -9.12 -2.74
N SER A 320 12.21 -8.05 -3.54
CA SER A 320 13.43 -7.29 -3.83
C SER A 320 14.07 -6.73 -2.55
N ASN A 321 13.26 -6.20 -1.63
CA ASN A 321 13.74 -5.70 -0.34
C ASN A 321 14.26 -6.83 0.56
N CYS A 322 13.64 -8.03 0.53
CA CYS A 322 14.19 -9.20 1.21
C CYS A 322 15.60 -9.55 0.71
N ILE A 323 15.79 -9.58 -0.61
CA ILE A 323 17.09 -9.86 -1.22
C ILE A 323 18.09 -8.74 -0.90
N TRP A 324 17.67 -7.47 -0.90
CA TRP A 324 18.51 -6.34 -0.51
C TRP A 324 19.06 -6.49 0.91
N HIS A 325 18.22 -6.90 1.86
CA HIS A 325 18.65 -7.15 3.24
C HIS A 325 19.55 -8.39 3.33
N LEU A 326 19.14 -9.50 2.74
CA LEU A 326 19.88 -10.76 2.78
C LEU A 326 21.28 -10.65 2.15
N ALA A 327 21.42 -9.90 1.05
CA ALA A 327 22.72 -9.66 0.40
C ALA A 327 23.70 -8.86 1.28
N ARG A 328 23.21 -8.16 2.30
CA ARG A 328 24.00 -7.40 3.27
C ARG A 328 24.20 -8.10 4.60
N HIS A 329 23.49 -9.22 4.80
CA HIS A 329 23.54 -10.02 6.02
C HIS A 329 23.80 -11.50 5.67
N PRO A 330 25.06 -11.85 5.32
CA PRO A 330 25.41 -13.20 4.86
C PRO A 330 25.09 -14.28 5.91
N ASP A 331 25.17 -13.97 7.21
CA ASP A 331 24.80 -14.90 8.28
C ASP A 331 23.30 -15.20 8.27
N ALA A 332 22.44 -14.20 7.97
CA ALA A 332 21.01 -14.43 7.82
C ALA A 332 20.71 -15.31 6.59
N TRP A 333 21.45 -15.08 5.48
CA TRP A 333 21.34 -15.96 4.31
C TRP A 333 21.77 -17.39 4.62
N ALA A 334 22.86 -17.60 5.34
CA ALA A 334 23.31 -18.92 5.75
C ALA A 334 22.26 -19.66 6.57
N LYS A 335 21.59 -18.99 7.53
CA LYS A 335 20.49 -19.56 8.33
C LYS A 335 19.26 -19.89 7.47
N CYS A 336 18.91 -19.04 6.49
CA CYS A 336 17.86 -19.38 5.51
C CYS A 336 18.17 -20.68 4.79
N ARG A 337 19.42 -20.83 4.31
CA ARG A 337 19.85 -22.04 3.62
C ARG A 337 19.89 -23.27 4.51
N GLU A 338 20.29 -23.13 5.76
CA GLU A 338 20.27 -24.23 6.74
C GLU A 338 18.84 -24.74 6.95
N GLU A 339 17.86 -23.83 7.13
CA GLU A 339 16.44 -24.19 7.26
C GLU A 339 15.90 -24.88 6.00
N VAL A 340 16.26 -24.38 4.82
CA VAL A 340 15.86 -24.96 3.54
C VAL A 340 16.50 -26.34 3.30
N ARG A 341 17.79 -26.51 3.65
CA ARG A 341 18.48 -27.80 3.56
C ARG A 341 17.88 -28.84 4.50
N ALA A 342 17.47 -28.43 5.70
CA ALA A 342 16.81 -29.32 6.65
C ALA A 342 15.44 -29.82 6.12
N HIS A 343 14.80 -29.07 5.21
CA HIS A 343 13.58 -29.51 4.53
C HIS A 343 13.85 -30.59 3.46
N GLY A 344 15.07 -30.62 2.90
CA GLY A 344 15.49 -31.58 1.87
C GLY A 344 14.76 -31.40 0.54
N ASP A 345 14.56 -32.52 -0.17
CA ASP A 345 13.91 -32.57 -1.48
C ASP A 345 12.38 -32.70 -1.41
N SER A 346 11.80 -32.57 -0.22
CA SER A 346 10.36 -32.63 -0.04
C SER A 346 9.64 -31.52 -0.80
N PRO A 347 8.39 -31.71 -1.24
CA PRO A 347 7.61 -30.66 -1.91
C PRO A 347 7.49 -29.38 -1.07
N ILE A 348 7.65 -28.24 -1.73
CA ILE A 348 7.51 -26.93 -1.10
C ILE A 348 6.01 -26.61 -0.95
N THR A 349 5.38 -27.22 0.05
CA THR A 349 3.96 -26.99 0.36
C THR A 349 3.77 -25.71 1.18
N PHE A 350 2.55 -25.22 1.25
CA PHE A 350 2.19 -24.11 2.12
C PHE A 350 2.53 -24.38 3.60
N GLU A 351 2.26 -25.60 4.08
CA GLU A 351 2.56 -26.03 5.44
C GLU A 351 4.08 -26.03 5.70
N ALA A 352 4.86 -26.50 4.73
CA ALA A 352 6.32 -26.45 4.79
C ALA A 352 6.82 -25.01 4.87
N LEU A 353 6.33 -24.11 4.01
CA LEU A 353 6.69 -22.69 4.04
C LEU A 353 6.33 -22.03 5.38
N ARG A 354 5.17 -22.35 5.95
CA ARG A 354 4.77 -21.85 7.27
C ARG A 354 5.61 -22.38 8.42
N SER A 355 6.15 -23.59 8.31
CA SER A 355 7.01 -24.18 9.34
C SER A 355 8.42 -23.59 9.35
N MET A 356 8.87 -22.99 8.26
CA MET A 356 10.17 -22.34 8.12
C MET A 356 10.21 -21.01 8.89
N LYS A 357 10.54 -21.09 10.16
CA LYS A 357 10.45 -19.95 11.10
C LYS A 357 11.42 -18.83 10.76
N PHE A 358 12.64 -19.18 10.31
CA PHE A 358 13.67 -18.19 9.99
C PHE A 358 13.33 -17.45 8.69
N ILE A 359 12.90 -18.15 7.64
CA ILE A 359 12.38 -17.54 6.40
C ILE A 359 11.24 -16.57 6.71
N ASN A 360 10.26 -17.00 7.50
CA ASN A 360 9.16 -16.13 7.93
C ASN A 360 9.66 -14.94 8.78
N GLY A 361 10.70 -15.14 9.59
CA GLY A 361 11.37 -14.09 10.33
C GLY A 361 12.00 -13.03 9.40
N VAL A 362 12.69 -13.44 8.34
CA VAL A 362 13.24 -12.56 7.31
C VAL A 362 12.13 -11.74 6.62
N LEU A 363 11.01 -12.37 6.26
CA LEU A 363 9.88 -11.69 5.63
C LEU A 363 9.29 -10.62 6.56
N ASN A 364 9.06 -10.96 7.82
CA ASN A 364 8.50 -10.04 8.79
C ASN A 364 9.47 -8.89 9.09
N GLU A 365 10.77 -9.16 9.25
CA GLU A 365 11.78 -8.16 9.52
C GLU A 365 11.96 -7.19 8.35
N THR A 366 11.88 -7.70 7.12
CA THR A 366 11.84 -6.87 5.93
C THR A 366 10.62 -5.95 5.93
N HIS A 367 9.43 -6.47 6.23
CA HIS A 367 8.23 -5.63 6.36
C HIS A 367 8.33 -4.61 7.49
N ARG A 368 9.07 -4.91 8.55
CA ARG A 368 9.28 -3.97 9.65
C ARG A 368 10.18 -2.81 9.23
N LEU A 369 11.31 -3.11 8.61
CA LEU A 369 12.33 -2.11 8.24
C LEU A 369 12.03 -1.37 6.93
N THR A 370 11.53 -2.08 5.93
CA THR A 370 11.18 -1.54 4.60
C THR A 370 9.73 -1.87 4.24
N PRO A 371 8.75 -1.33 5.00
CA PRO A 371 7.34 -1.68 4.83
C PRO A 371 6.80 -1.17 3.50
N ASN A 372 6.08 -2.02 2.77
CA ASN A 372 5.38 -1.60 1.55
C ASN A 372 4.36 -0.49 1.79
N ASN A 373 3.84 -0.39 2.99
CA ASN A 373 2.92 0.67 3.37
C ASN A 373 3.51 1.50 4.52
N VAL A 374 4.13 2.62 4.17
CA VAL A 374 4.82 3.53 5.09
C VAL A 374 3.87 4.21 6.07
N THR A 375 2.66 4.59 5.58
CA THR A 375 1.64 5.29 6.38
C THR A 375 0.27 4.70 6.12
N GLN A 376 -0.60 4.72 7.11
CA GLN A 376 -2.01 4.36 6.95
C GLN A 376 -2.88 5.57 7.25
N VAL A 377 -3.54 6.10 6.23
CA VAL A 377 -4.38 7.29 6.32
C VAL A 377 -5.85 6.92 6.24
N ARG A 378 -6.67 7.56 7.06
CA ARG A 378 -8.14 7.48 7.03
C ARG A 378 -8.74 8.88 7.18
N SER A 379 -9.90 9.09 6.56
CA SER A 379 -10.74 10.25 6.82
C SER A 379 -11.81 9.90 7.83
N CYS A 380 -12.03 10.79 8.77
CA CYS A 380 -13.11 10.64 9.76
C CYS A 380 -14.46 10.94 9.09
N LEU A 381 -15.38 9.98 9.11
CA LEU A 381 -16.69 10.08 8.46
C LEU A 381 -17.77 10.69 9.38
N GLN A 382 -17.58 10.56 10.69
CA GLN A 382 -18.43 11.13 11.72
C GLN A 382 -17.59 11.48 12.95
N ASP A 383 -18.10 12.34 13.82
CA ASP A 383 -17.40 12.71 15.07
C ASP A 383 -17.17 11.46 15.92
N THR A 384 -15.94 11.27 16.38
CA THR A 384 -15.51 10.09 17.14
C THR A 384 -14.31 10.42 18.04
N THR A 385 -13.74 9.41 18.70
CA THR A 385 -12.58 9.55 19.56
C THR A 385 -11.49 8.55 19.23
N LEU A 386 -10.24 8.91 19.54
CA LEU A 386 -9.13 7.97 19.61
C LEU A 386 -8.60 7.93 21.05
N PRO A 387 -8.11 6.77 21.52
CA PRO A 387 -7.85 6.54 22.94
C PRO A 387 -6.67 7.34 23.50
N LEU A 388 -5.68 7.70 22.68
CA LEU A 388 -4.43 8.31 23.17
C LEU A 388 -4.05 9.58 22.37
N GLY A 389 -3.30 10.46 23.03
CA GLY A 389 -2.71 11.66 22.41
C GLY A 389 -3.19 12.97 23.02
N GLY A 390 -4.16 12.93 23.94
CA GLY A 390 -4.65 14.10 24.67
C GLY A 390 -3.97 14.31 26.03
N GLY A 391 -4.03 15.53 26.50
CA GLY A 391 -3.44 15.92 27.79
C GLY A 391 -1.90 16.08 27.74
N PRO A 392 -1.32 16.53 28.88
CA PRO A 392 0.12 16.79 28.93
C PRO A 392 1.00 15.55 28.78
N ASP A 393 0.49 14.40 29.20
CA ASP A 393 1.19 13.10 29.13
C ASP A 393 0.83 12.25 27.90
N GLY A 394 -0.09 12.74 27.06
CA GLY A 394 -0.55 12.04 25.86
C GLY A 394 -1.42 10.81 26.12
N LYS A 395 -1.87 10.57 27.36
CA LYS A 395 -2.61 9.36 27.73
C LYS A 395 -4.13 9.51 27.72
N SER A 396 -4.61 10.73 27.58
CA SER A 396 -6.04 11.00 27.50
C SER A 396 -6.58 10.80 26.08
N PRO A 397 -7.89 10.47 25.93
CA PRO A 397 -8.53 10.40 24.63
C PRO A 397 -8.49 11.74 23.89
N ILE A 398 -8.47 11.67 22.56
CA ILE A 398 -8.57 12.84 21.68
C ILE A 398 -9.87 12.82 20.87
N PHE A 399 -10.41 13.99 20.63
CA PHE A 399 -11.60 14.18 19.79
C PHE A 399 -11.22 14.34 18.33
N VAL A 400 -11.81 13.49 17.48
CA VAL A 400 -11.61 13.48 16.01
C VAL A 400 -12.92 13.92 15.36
N ARG A 401 -12.88 15.01 14.61
CA ARG A 401 -14.06 15.57 13.92
C ARG A 401 -14.32 14.87 12.60
N LYS A 402 -15.55 14.85 12.19
CA LYS A 402 -15.90 14.56 10.79
C LYS A 402 -15.08 15.43 9.84
N GLY A 403 -14.43 14.79 8.86
CA GLY A 403 -13.56 15.44 7.87
C GLY A 403 -12.10 15.57 8.27
N ASP A 404 -11.73 15.29 9.52
CA ASP A 404 -10.31 15.18 9.90
C ASP A 404 -9.66 13.97 9.21
N MET A 405 -8.37 14.08 8.95
CA MET A 405 -7.56 12.95 8.51
C MET A 405 -6.74 12.41 9.68
N VAL A 406 -6.70 11.09 9.82
CA VAL A 406 -5.82 10.41 10.76
C VAL A 406 -4.79 9.60 9.99
N GLN A 407 -3.52 9.87 10.25
CA GLN A 407 -2.38 9.18 9.67
C GLN A 407 -1.61 8.44 10.74
N VAL A 408 -1.58 7.12 10.64
CA VAL A 408 -0.64 6.30 11.41
C VAL A 408 0.65 6.16 10.62
N THR A 409 1.77 6.59 11.21
CA THR A 409 3.09 6.52 10.59
C THR A 409 3.75 5.18 10.91
N LYS A 410 3.39 4.14 10.16
CA LYS A 410 3.80 2.76 10.44
C LYS A 410 5.32 2.57 10.40
N THR A 411 6.00 3.23 9.48
CA THR A 411 7.46 3.11 9.38
C THR A 411 8.20 3.64 10.61
N VAL A 412 7.58 4.57 11.36
CA VAL A 412 8.12 5.06 12.64
C VAL A 412 7.70 4.15 13.78
N LEU A 413 6.41 3.78 13.86
CA LEU A 413 5.91 2.82 14.86
C LEU A 413 6.69 1.51 14.86
N GLN A 414 7.00 0.98 13.68
CA GLN A 414 7.72 -0.27 13.50
C GLN A 414 9.22 -0.18 13.81
N ARG A 415 9.70 1.01 14.23
CA ARG A 415 11.07 1.28 14.67
C ARG A 415 11.13 2.02 16.01
N ASP A 416 10.01 2.17 16.71
CA ASP A 416 9.95 2.81 18.02
C ASP A 416 10.67 1.90 19.05
N PRO A 417 11.76 2.38 19.67
CA PRO A 417 12.54 1.59 20.66
C PRO A 417 11.69 1.09 21.84
N THR A 418 10.59 1.78 22.15
CA THR A 418 9.64 1.36 23.21
C THR A 418 9.10 -0.05 22.95
N TYR A 419 8.93 -0.43 21.69
CA TYR A 419 8.37 -1.73 21.29
C TYR A 419 9.40 -2.68 20.72
N TRP A 420 10.51 -2.16 20.16
CA TRP A 420 11.48 -2.93 19.37
C TRP A 420 12.88 -2.99 19.98
N GLY A 421 13.13 -2.26 21.10
CA GLY A 421 14.42 -2.21 21.76
C GLY A 421 15.42 -1.26 21.08
N GLU A 422 16.61 -1.17 21.67
CA GLU A 422 17.69 -0.29 21.20
C GLU A 422 18.16 -0.65 19.78
N ASP A 423 18.03 -1.93 19.39
CA ASP A 423 18.38 -2.47 18.08
C ASP A 423 17.24 -2.36 17.06
N ALA A 424 16.29 -1.44 17.27
CA ALA A 424 15.12 -1.25 16.41
C ALA A 424 15.45 -0.95 14.94
N ASP A 425 16.62 -0.42 14.64
CA ASP A 425 17.07 -0.13 13.28
C ASP A 425 17.88 -1.26 12.63
N GLU A 426 18.23 -2.32 13.39
CA GLU A 426 18.99 -3.46 12.89
C GLU A 426 18.10 -4.51 12.22
N PHE A 427 18.62 -5.13 11.16
CA PHE A 427 17.98 -6.27 10.50
C PHE A 427 18.29 -7.55 11.28
N ARG A 428 17.36 -7.99 12.12
CA ARG A 428 17.49 -9.16 12.99
C ARG A 428 16.29 -10.07 12.92
N PRO A 429 16.25 -11.01 11.97
CA PRO A 429 15.15 -11.96 11.80
C PRO A 429 14.83 -12.80 13.04
N GLU A 430 15.83 -13.05 13.89
CA GLU A 430 15.71 -13.83 15.13
C GLU A 430 14.68 -13.26 16.11
N ARG A 431 14.43 -11.96 16.07
CA ARG A 431 13.40 -11.34 16.94
C ARG A 431 12.01 -11.95 16.75
N TRP A 432 11.75 -12.57 15.59
CA TRP A 432 10.47 -13.18 15.25
C TRP A 432 10.32 -14.62 15.73
N LEU A 433 11.38 -15.27 16.22
CA LEU A 433 11.33 -16.67 16.67
C LEU A 433 10.54 -16.82 17.98
N ASN A 434 10.58 -15.82 18.87
CA ASN A 434 10.02 -15.88 20.21
C ASN A 434 9.09 -14.71 20.56
N ALA A 435 9.00 -13.68 19.73
CA ALA A 435 8.23 -12.49 20.02
C ALA A 435 6.80 -12.55 19.42
N LYS A 436 5.82 -12.12 20.22
CA LYS A 436 4.46 -11.88 19.74
C LYS A 436 4.31 -10.38 19.54
N HIS A 437 4.12 -9.98 18.29
CA HIS A 437 3.83 -8.61 17.93
C HIS A 437 2.35 -8.47 17.60
N PHE A 438 1.74 -7.39 18.07
CA PHE A 438 0.32 -7.12 17.87
C PHE A 438 0.14 -5.85 17.03
N TRP A 439 -0.51 -4.84 17.57
CA TRP A 439 -0.80 -3.61 16.84
C TRP A 439 0.41 -2.71 16.59
N ASN A 440 1.55 -2.99 17.18
CA ASN A 440 2.85 -2.37 16.85
C ASN A 440 3.45 -2.90 15.52
N PHE A 441 2.90 -3.99 14.96
CA PHE A 441 3.32 -4.56 13.68
C PHE A 441 2.11 -5.00 12.85
N VAL A 442 1.70 -4.18 11.90
CA VAL A 442 0.56 -4.43 11.00
C VAL A 442 0.91 -4.10 9.55
N PRO A 443 1.83 -4.84 8.93
CA PRO A 443 2.31 -4.54 7.57
C PRO A 443 1.19 -4.54 6.54
N PHE A 444 0.21 -5.41 6.70
CA PHE A 444 -0.94 -5.56 5.82
C PHE A 444 -2.19 -4.79 6.30
N GLY A 445 -2.03 -3.90 7.30
CA GLY A 445 -3.14 -3.23 7.95
C GLY A 445 -3.88 -4.12 8.94
N GLY A 446 -4.91 -3.57 9.62
CA GLY A 446 -5.69 -4.25 10.64
C GLY A 446 -7.20 -4.19 10.37
N GLY A 447 -7.95 -4.97 11.14
CA GLY A 447 -9.41 -4.97 11.13
C GLY A 447 -10.03 -5.51 9.84
N PRO A 448 -11.32 -5.18 9.58
CA PRO A 448 -12.06 -5.71 8.43
C PRO A 448 -11.47 -5.31 7.07
N ARG A 449 -10.76 -4.16 6.99
CA ARG A 449 -10.13 -3.64 5.78
C ARG A 449 -8.65 -4.01 5.62
N ARG A 450 -8.19 -5.03 6.34
CA ARG A 450 -6.84 -5.57 6.12
C ARG A 450 -6.70 -6.11 4.70
N CYS A 451 -5.45 -6.13 4.21
CA CYS A 451 -5.13 -6.67 2.90
C CYS A 451 -5.67 -8.11 2.75
N PRO A 452 -6.49 -8.40 1.73
CA PRO A 452 -6.98 -9.76 1.50
C PRO A 452 -5.88 -10.72 1.07
N ALA A 453 -4.88 -10.22 0.35
CA ALA A 453 -3.78 -11.00 -0.23
C ALA A 453 -2.64 -11.32 0.76
N GLN A 454 -2.77 -10.97 2.05
CA GLN A 454 -1.70 -11.15 3.04
C GLN A 454 -1.07 -12.54 2.99
N MET A 455 -1.89 -13.59 3.05
CA MET A 455 -1.39 -14.96 3.06
C MET A 455 -0.74 -15.34 1.74
N MET A 456 -1.32 -14.90 0.62
CA MET A 456 -0.81 -15.15 -0.72
C MET A 456 0.57 -14.49 -0.90
N VAL A 457 0.71 -13.21 -0.57
CA VAL A 457 1.99 -12.48 -0.65
C VAL A 457 3.07 -13.13 0.20
N MET A 458 2.75 -13.53 1.43
CA MET A 458 3.72 -14.20 2.31
C MET A 458 4.13 -15.57 1.76
N THR A 459 3.19 -16.35 1.21
CA THR A 459 3.47 -17.64 0.58
C THR A 459 4.35 -17.48 -0.66
N GLU A 460 4.02 -16.55 -1.55
CA GLU A 460 4.77 -16.28 -2.79
C GLU A 460 6.19 -15.80 -2.51
N ALA A 461 6.35 -14.92 -1.52
CA ALA A 461 7.65 -14.44 -1.11
C ALA A 461 8.49 -15.54 -0.44
N ALA A 462 7.91 -16.32 0.47
CA ALA A 462 8.59 -17.46 1.08
C ALA A 462 9.02 -18.48 0.01
N TYR A 463 8.11 -18.81 -0.92
CA TYR A 463 8.39 -19.75 -2.01
C TYR A 463 9.61 -19.29 -2.84
N MET A 464 9.65 -18.01 -3.26
CA MET A 464 10.77 -17.49 -4.04
C MET A 464 12.09 -17.51 -3.23
N LEU A 465 12.08 -17.15 -1.95
CA LEU A 465 13.28 -17.20 -1.11
C LEU A 465 13.78 -18.63 -0.93
N VAL A 466 12.89 -19.60 -0.74
CA VAL A 466 13.24 -21.03 -0.66
C VAL A 466 13.85 -21.51 -1.97
N ARG A 467 13.26 -21.18 -3.13
CA ARG A 467 13.78 -21.55 -4.45
C ARG A 467 15.18 -20.96 -4.69
N LEU A 468 15.43 -19.71 -4.29
CA LEU A 468 16.76 -19.10 -4.36
C LEU A 468 17.75 -19.82 -3.42
N ALA A 469 17.34 -20.12 -2.19
CA ALA A 469 18.18 -20.77 -1.19
C ALA A 469 18.54 -22.23 -1.53
N GLN A 470 17.71 -22.92 -2.29
CA GLN A 470 18.01 -24.27 -2.83
C GLN A 470 19.19 -24.24 -3.81
N ILE A 471 19.31 -23.17 -4.62
CA ILE A 471 20.24 -23.10 -5.75
C ILE A 471 21.51 -22.33 -5.38
N TYR A 472 21.37 -21.16 -4.72
CA TYR A 472 22.48 -20.25 -4.52
C TYR A 472 23.07 -20.36 -3.12
N SER A 473 24.39 -20.65 -3.07
CA SER A 473 25.12 -20.73 -1.79
C SER A 473 25.32 -19.37 -1.14
N ARG A 474 25.44 -18.31 -1.94
CA ARG A 474 25.76 -16.97 -1.48
C ARG A 474 25.05 -15.91 -2.32
N ILE A 475 24.63 -14.86 -1.66
CA ILE A 475 24.14 -13.61 -2.27
C ILE A 475 25.05 -12.49 -1.78
N GLU A 476 25.63 -11.72 -2.69
CA GLU A 476 26.46 -10.57 -2.37
C GLU A 476 25.83 -9.28 -2.84
N SER A 477 25.82 -8.26 -1.98
CA SER A 477 25.48 -6.89 -2.40
C SER A 477 26.58 -6.33 -3.30
N ARG A 478 26.16 -5.74 -4.43
CA ARG A 478 27.02 -5.01 -5.36
C ARG A 478 26.77 -3.50 -5.33
N ASP A 479 26.11 -3.04 -4.28
CA ASP A 479 25.83 -1.63 -4.02
C ASP A 479 26.11 -1.32 -2.55
N SER A 480 27.03 -0.39 -2.31
CA SER A 480 27.40 0.07 -0.96
C SER A 480 26.47 1.18 -0.43
N ASN A 481 25.58 1.73 -1.28
CA ASN A 481 24.72 2.81 -0.87
C ASN A 481 23.66 2.33 0.16
N PRO A 482 23.28 3.20 1.11
CA PRO A 482 22.18 2.90 2.02
C PRO A 482 20.84 2.82 1.25
N TYR A 483 19.86 2.15 1.85
CA TYR A 483 18.51 2.08 1.28
C TYR A 483 17.91 3.48 1.15
N THR A 484 17.67 3.91 -0.08
CA THR A 484 17.03 5.18 -0.38
C THR A 484 15.67 4.92 -1.01
N ALA A 485 14.60 5.26 -0.29
CA ALA A 485 13.24 4.96 -0.71
C ALA A 485 12.74 5.90 -1.82
N VAL A 486 12.44 5.34 -2.98
CA VAL A 486 11.60 5.99 -3.98
C VAL A 486 10.16 5.56 -3.73
N MET A 487 9.32 6.52 -3.41
CA MET A 487 7.91 6.25 -3.10
C MET A 487 7.11 5.95 -4.37
N ARG A 488 6.69 4.69 -4.53
CA ARG A 488 5.72 4.21 -5.52
C ARG A 488 4.40 3.85 -4.82
N VAL A 489 3.83 2.68 -5.05
CA VAL A 489 2.81 2.10 -4.15
C VAL A 489 3.45 1.78 -2.81
N GLY A 490 4.58 1.07 -2.85
CA GLY A 490 5.50 0.88 -1.74
C GLY A 490 6.85 1.57 -1.96
N PRO A 491 7.72 1.66 -0.95
CA PRO A 491 9.07 2.17 -1.12
C PRO A 491 9.95 1.15 -1.84
N SER A 492 10.46 1.55 -2.99
CA SER A 492 11.45 0.82 -3.78
C SER A 492 12.82 1.43 -3.58
N ASN A 493 13.89 0.65 -3.61
CA ASN A 493 15.24 1.22 -3.52
C ASN A 493 15.57 2.01 -4.79
N LYS A 494 16.13 3.21 -4.63
CA LYS A 494 16.46 4.14 -5.73
C LYS A 494 17.45 3.55 -6.73
N THR A 495 18.44 2.83 -6.24
CA THR A 495 19.49 2.20 -7.06
C THR A 495 19.13 0.81 -7.55
N GLY A 496 17.90 0.35 -7.25
CA GLY A 496 17.51 -1.04 -7.47
C GLY A 496 18.14 -1.97 -6.44
N VAL A 497 18.26 -3.25 -6.80
CA VAL A 497 18.89 -4.28 -5.95
C VAL A 497 20.00 -4.97 -6.74
N LEU A 498 21.19 -4.37 -6.67
CA LEU A 498 22.39 -4.87 -7.35
C LEU A 498 23.03 -5.99 -6.52
N VAL A 499 23.07 -7.18 -7.08
CA VAL A 499 23.60 -8.39 -6.42
C VAL A 499 24.43 -9.23 -7.39
N ALA A 500 25.25 -10.10 -6.80
CA ALA A 500 25.80 -11.28 -7.47
C ALA A 500 25.34 -12.53 -6.71
N LEU A 501 24.96 -13.56 -7.44
CA LEU A 501 24.52 -14.86 -6.92
C LEU A 501 25.58 -15.90 -7.21
N TYR A 502 25.82 -16.82 -6.28
CA TYR A 502 26.79 -17.90 -6.41
C TYR A 502 26.15 -19.23 -6.02
N LYS A 503 26.32 -20.24 -6.87
CA LYS A 503 25.86 -21.62 -6.63
C LYS A 503 26.67 -22.36 -5.60
#